data_e082fdd0388a3bfba9ccea965aac16e3
#
_entry.id   e082fdd0388a3bfba9ccea965aac16e3
#
_cell.length_a   1.000
_cell.length_b   1.000
_cell.length_c   1.000
_cell.angle_alpha   90.00
_cell.angle_beta   90.00
_cell.angle_gamma   90.00
#
_symmetry.space_group_name_H-M   'P 1'
#
loop_
_entity.id
_entity.type
_entity.pdbx_description
1 polymer ?
#
loop_
_entity_poly.entity_id
_entity_poly.type
_entity_poly.pdbx_seq_one_letter_code
_entity_poly.pdbx_strand_id
1 'polypeptide(L)'
;RLVEEHRAGKLDFSGVTTFNLDEYRGLAPDHPASFARYIKTNFLDHINIPPGRAHWPSGTGDEAEACREYEAALAAAGGLDLVILGIGVNGHIAFNEPGTSFASRTHVVPLTEETRRIAADGKNFARPEDVPEAGITMGVATIMSAKRVLLLASGASKARALAAAG
;
A
#
# COMPACT_ATOMS: atom_id res chain seq x y z
N ARG A 1 -10.19 -1.09 -14.71
CA ARG A 1 -9.55 -1.22 -16.03
C ARG A 1 -8.68 -2.47 -16.17
N LEU A 2 -7.70 -2.75 -15.25
CA LEU A 2 -6.87 -3.96 -15.35
C LEU A 2 -7.70 -5.26 -15.33
N VAL A 3 -8.74 -5.32 -14.50
CA VAL A 3 -9.70 -6.44 -14.46
C VAL A 3 -10.46 -6.59 -15.80
N GLU A 4 -10.85 -5.49 -16.40
CA GLU A 4 -11.54 -5.50 -17.72
C GLU A 4 -10.62 -6.00 -18.83
N GLU A 5 -9.37 -5.55 -18.85
CA GLU A 5 -8.37 -6.02 -19.82
C GLU A 5 -8.03 -7.50 -19.61
N HIS A 6 -7.99 -7.96 -18.35
CA HIS A 6 -7.86 -9.38 -18.06
C HIS A 6 -9.05 -10.21 -18.55
N ARG A 7 -10.29 -9.77 -18.26
CA ARG A 7 -11.51 -10.42 -18.75
C ARG A 7 -11.62 -10.44 -20.29
N ALA A 8 -11.03 -9.44 -20.93
CA ALA A 8 -10.93 -9.38 -22.40
C ALA A 8 -9.79 -10.26 -22.97
N GLY A 9 -9.07 -11.01 -22.12
CA GLY A 9 -7.97 -11.89 -22.54
C GLY A 9 -6.69 -11.17 -22.96
N LYS A 10 -6.56 -9.87 -22.66
CA LYS A 10 -5.39 -9.06 -23.03
C LYS A 10 -4.29 -9.03 -21.96
N LEU A 11 -4.62 -9.36 -20.72
CA LEU A 11 -3.69 -9.43 -19.61
C LEU A 11 -3.78 -10.78 -18.91
N ASP A 12 -2.62 -11.36 -18.64
CA ASP A 12 -2.47 -12.59 -17.85
C ASP A 12 -1.70 -12.29 -16.56
N PHE A 13 -2.29 -12.61 -15.41
CA PHE A 13 -1.71 -12.42 -14.09
C PHE A 13 -1.17 -13.73 -13.47
N SER A 14 -1.18 -14.85 -14.20
CA SER A 14 -0.72 -16.16 -13.69
C SER A 14 0.75 -16.18 -13.28
N GLY A 15 1.58 -15.31 -13.87
CA GLY A 15 2.99 -15.13 -13.52
C GLY A 15 3.28 -14.00 -12.54
N VAL A 16 2.24 -13.29 -12.05
CA VAL A 16 2.41 -12.08 -11.22
C VAL A 16 2.41 -12.44 -9.73
N THR A 17 3.25 -11.76 -8.96
CA THR A 17 3.20 -11.72 -7.50
C THR A 17 2.95 -10.27 -7.07
N THR A 18 2.01 -10.05 -6.16
CA THR A 18 1.65 -8.70 -5.68
C THR A 18 2.03 -8.48 -4.24
N PHE A 19 2.44 -7.25 -3.95
CA PHE A 19 2.77 -6.78 -2.61
C PHE A 19 2.05 -5.45 -2.35
N ASN A 20 1.18 -5.40 -1.34
CA ASN A 20 0.55 -4.14 -0.92
C ASN A 20 1.59 -3.22 -0.28
N LEU A 21 1.46 -1.92 -0.49
CA LEU A 21 2.40 -0.93 0.08
C LEU A 21 2.27 -0.81 1.60
N ASP A 22 1.06 -0.96 2.11
CA ASP A 22 0.74 -0.65 3.51
C ASP A 22 -0.51 -1.40 4.01
N GLU A 23 -0.73 -1.33 5.33
CA GLU A 23 -1.93 -1.80 6.01
C GLU A 23 -2.11 -1.01 7.33
N TYR A 24 -3.33 -0.90 7.80
CA TYR A 24 -3.63 -0.38 9.13
C TYR A 24 -3.20 -1.36 10.22
N ARG A 25 -2.58 -0.84 11.29
CA ARG A 25 -2.29 -1.65 12.48
C ARG A 25 -3.56 -1.87 13.30
N GLY A 26 -3.69 -3.07 13.86
CA GLY A 26 -4.87 -3.49 14.63
C GLY A 26 -6.01 -4.08 13.80
N LEU A 27 -5.93 -4.06 12.46
CA LEU A 27 -6.94 -4.67 11.61
C LEU A 27 -6.53 -6.05 11.12
N ALA A 28 -7.45 -7.02 11.24
CA ALA A 28 -7.30 -8.31 10.60
C ALA A 28 -7.51 -8.19 9.07
N PRO A 29 -6.92 -9.10 8.25
CA PRO A 29 -6.98 -9.00 6.78
C PRO A 29 -8.40 -9.06 6.19
N ASP A 30 -9.37 -9.59 6.94
CA ASP A 30 -10.78 -9.68 6.55
C ASP A 30 -11.63 -8.52 7.07
N HIS A 31 -11.05 -7.60 7.85
CA HIS A 31 -11.76 -6.42 8.34
C HIS A 31 -12.23 -5.54 7.16
N PRO A 32 -13.46 -4.99 7.19
CA PRO A 32 -14.01 -4.18 6.10
C PRO A 32 -13.10 -3.03 5.62
N ALA A 33 -12.38 -2.41 6.54
CA ALA A 33 -11.47 -1.29 6.27
C ALA A 33 -10.02 -1.70 5.96
N SER A 34 -9.67 -3.00 5.99
CA SER A 34 -8.33 -3.50 5.66
C SER A 34 -8.01 -3.29 4.18
N PHE A 35 -6.80 -2.86 3.87
CA PHE A 35 -6.31 -2.79 2.49
C PHE A 35 -6.13 -4.17 1.87
N ALA A 36 -5.80 -5.20 2.67
CA ALA A 36 -5.77 -6.58 2.20
C ALA A 36 -7.14 -7.01 1.68
N ARG A 37 -8.21 -6.73 2.42
CA ARG A 37 -9.58 -6.99 1.97
C ARG A 37 -9.93 -6.16 0.74
N TYR A 38 -9.59 -4.86 0.75
CA TYR A 38 -9.87 -3.97 -0.37
C TYR A 38 -9.26 -4.49 -1.68
N ILE A 39 -7.97 -4.81 -1.67
CA ILE A 39 -7.30 -5.31 -2.88
C ILE A 39 -7.84 -6.67 -3.30
N LYS A 40 -8.14 -7.54 -2.32
CA LYS A 40 -8.73 -8.85 -2.59
C LYS A 40 -10.06 -8.71 -3.33
N THR A 41 -11.00 -7.97 -2.76
CA THR A 41 -12.37 -7.88 -3.30
C THR A 41 -12.48 -7.06 -4.59
N ASN A 42 -11.61 -6.06 -4.79
CA ASN A 42 -11.67 -5.18 -5.96
C ASN A 42 -10.74 -5.57 -7.10
N PHE A 43 -9.78 -6.45 -6.85
CA PHE A 43 -8.78 -6.82 -7.86
C PHE A 43 -8.48 -8.31 -7.90
N LEU A 44 -7.97 -8.90 -6.80
CA LEU A 44 -7.42 -10.26 -6.82
C LEU A 44 -8.48 -11.32 -7.13
N ASP A 45 -9.71 -11.18 -6.60
CA ASP A 45 -10.82 -12.11 -6.85
C ASP A 45 -11.33 -12.05 -8.31
N HIS A 46 -10.83 -11.13 -9.12
CA HIS A 46 -11.26 -10.90 -10.50
C HIS A 46 -10.20 -11.23 -11.56
N ILE A 47 -9.05 -11.73 -11.14
CA ILE A 47 -7.92 -12.06 -12.01
C ILE A 47 -7.40 -13.48 -11.68
N ASN A 48 -6.52 -14.01 -12.52
CA ASN A 48 -5.98 -15.36 -12.39
C ASN A 48 -4.64 -15.43 -11.63
N ILE A 49 -4.43 -14.57 -10.64
CA ILE A 49 -3.26 -14.64 -9.77
C ILE A 49 -3.30 -15.95 -8.95
N PRO A 50 -2.20 -16.75 -8.91
CA PRO A 50 -2.20 -17.98 -8.16
C PRO A 50 -2.31 -17.75 -6.65
N PRO A 51 -2.97 -18.66 -5.91
CA PRO A 51 -2.97 -18.64 -4.45
C PRO A 51 -1.54 -18.53 -3.88
N GLY A 52 -1.36 -17.74 -2.82
CA GLY A 52 -0.07 -17.54 -2.17
C GLY A 52 0.88 -16.55 -2.88
N ARG A 53 0.46 -15.94 -4.00
CA ARG A 53 1.24 -14.90 -4.69
C ARG A 53 0.74 -13.48 -4.44
N ALA A 54 -0.17 -13.30 -3.52
CA ALA A 54 -0.60 -11.98 -3.08
C ALA A 54 -0.20 -11.77 -1.62
N HIS A 55 0.56 -10.71 -1.36
CA HIS A 55 1.16 -10.41 -0.07
C HIS A 55 0.73 -9.03 0.42
N TRP A 56 0.54 -8.91 1.71
CA TRP A 56 0.31 -7.65 2.42
C TRP A 56 1.02 -7.68 3.77
N PRO A 57 1.46 -6.53 4.30
CA PRO A 57 2.08 -6.51 5.61
C PRO A 57 1.04 -6.82 6.68
N SER A 58 1.42 -7.55 7.73
CA SER A 58 0.49 -7.92 8.79
C SER A 58 0.05 -6.69 9.60
N GLY A 59 -1.26 -6.45 9.64
CA GLY A 59 -1.87 -5.45 10.53
C GLY A 59 -1.86 -5.86 12.01
N THR A 60 -1.61 -7.12 12.35
CA THR A 60 -1.71 -7.68 13.71
C THR A 60 -0.39 -8.36 14.13
N GLY A 61 -0.30 -8.75 15.40
CA GLY A 61 0.87 -9.43 15.94
C GLY A 61 2.04 -8.50 16.29
N ASP A 62 3.24 -9.08 16.47
CA ASP A 62 4.45 -8.32 16.76
C ASP A 62 4.87 -7.46 15.58
N GLU A 63 5.17 -6.20 15.83
CA GLU A 63 5.47 -5.21 14.79
C GLU A 63 6.81 -5.46 14.10
N ALA A 64 7.83 -5.78 14.88
CA ALA A 64 9.16 -6.01 14.34
C ALA A 64 9.20 -7.31 13.53
N GLU A 65 8.47 -8.34 13.97
CA GLU A 65 8.32 -9.59 13.23
C GLU A 65 7.57 -9.38 11.92
N ALA A 66 6.42 -8.70 11.96
CA ALA A 66 5.65 -8.38 10.76
C ALA A 66 6.48 -7.62 9.70
N CYS A 67 7.29 -6.65 10.13
CA CYS A 67 8.18 -5.91 9.23
C CYS A 67 9.27 -6.83 8.64
N ARG A 68 9.91 -7.67 9.46
CA ARG A 68 10.97 -8.60 9.01
C ARG A 68 10.43 -9.64 8.03
N GLU A 69 9.28 -10.25 8.35
CA GLU A 69 8.64 -11.25 7.51
C GLU A 69 8.24 -10.67 6.15
N TYR A 70 7.71 -9.45 6.15
CA TYR A 70 7.32 -8.79 4.91
C TYR A 70 8.52 -8.49 4.01
N GLU A 71 9.61 -7.95 4.56
CA GLU A 71 10.85 -7.74 3.82
C GLU A 71 11.49 -9.06 3.34
N ALA A 72 11.40 -10.13 4.14
CA ALA A 72 11.87 -11.44 3.75
C ALA A 72 11.07 -12.02 2.56
N ALA A 73 9.75 -11.84 2.58
CA ALA A 73 8.87 -12.24 1.47
C ALA A 73 9.19 -11.48 0.18
N LEU A 74 9.43 -10.17 0.28
CA LEU A 74 9.87 -9.34 -0.85
C LEU A 74 11.21 -9.83 -1.42
N ALA A 75 12.18 -10.12 -0.55
CA ALA A 75 13.48 -10.63 -0.97
C ALA A 75 13.38 -12.02 -1.62
N ALA A 76 12.57 -12.92 -1.06
CA ALA A 76 12.33 -14.26 -1.60
C ALA A 76 11.66 -14.21 -2.99
N ALA A 77 10.83 -13.20 -3.25
CA ALA A 77 10.21 -12.96 -4.56
C ALA A 77 11.18 -12.35 -5.59
N GLY A 78 12.41 -12.01 -5.20
CA GLY A 78 13.40 -11.35 -6.07
C GLY A 78 13.26 -9.83 -6.15
N GLY A 79 12.55 -9.21 -5.21
CA GLY A 79 12.29 -7.78 -5.16
C GLY A 79 11.09 -7.34 -6.00
N LEU A 80 11.03 -6.06 -6.33
CA LEU A 80 9.91 -5.43 -7.04
C LEU A 80 10.31 -5.05 -8.47
N ASP A 81 9.58 -5.54 -9.46
CA ASP A 81 9.74 -5.12 -10.85
C ASP A 81 9.08 -3.78 -11.12
N LEU A 82 7.92 -3.55 -10.52
CA LEU A 82 7.13 -2.33 -10.67
C LEU A 82 6.44 -1.98 -9.36
N VAL A 83 6.53 -0.73 -8.95
CA VAL A 83 5.71 -0.14 -7.90
C VAL A 83 4.79 0.90 -8.51
N ILE A 84 3.51 0.85 -8.14
CA ILE A 84 2.51 1.86 -8.51
C ILE A 84 2.21 2.68 -7.26
N LEU A 85 2.49 3.96 -7.30
CA LEU A 85 2.33 4.90 -6.20
C LEU A 85 1.23 5.93 -6.48
N GLY A 86 0.49 6.29 -5.44
CA GLY A 86 -0.16 7.58 -5.34
C GLY A 86 0.75 8.59 -4.62
N ILE A 87 0.33 9.86 -4.58
CA ILE A 87 0.97 10.90 -3.77
C ILE A 87 -0.07 11.59 -2.90
N GLY A 88 0.23 11.77 -1.64
CA GLY A 88 -0.59 12.57 -0.71
C GLY A 88 -0.57 14.05 -1.04
N VAL A 89 -1.48 14.82 -0.46
CA VAL A 89 -1.54 16.28 -0.66
C VAL A 89 -0.33 16.99 -0.06
N ASN A 90 0.31 16.41 0.94
CA ASN A 90 1.54 16.89 1.60
C ASN A 90 2.82 16.23 1.03
N GLY A 91 2.69 15.35 0.02
CA GLY A 91 3.80 14.65 -0.63
C GLY A 91 4.11 13.26 -0.09
N HIS A 92 3.35 12.72 0.88
CA HIS A 92 3.57 11.36 1.37
C HIS A 92 3.35 10.31 0.26
N ILE A 93 4.08 9.21 0.34
CA ILE A 93 3.91 8.00 -0.48
C ILE A 93 3.67 6.81 0.44
N ALA A 94 2.64 5.99 0.18
CA ALA A 94 2.13 5.03 1.14
C ALA A 94 1.89 5.73 2.49
N PHE A 95 2.30 5.17 3.64
CA PHE A 95 2.29 5.90 4.91
C PHE A 95 3.62 6.59 5.26
N ASN A 96 4.52 6.79 4.29
CA ASN A 96 5.77 7.54 4.51
C ASN A 96 5.49 9.04 4.41
N GLU A 97 5.37 9.69 5.56
CA GLU A 97 5.17 11.15 5.67
C GLU A 97 6.46 11.93 5.32
N PRO A 98 6.36 13.23 4.97
CA PRO A 98 7.52 14.08 4.77
C PRO A 98 8.49 14.02 5.96
N GLY A 99 9.77 13.80 5.67
CA GLY A 99 10.81 13.59 6.69
C GLY A 99 11.10 12.13 7.00
N THR A 100 10.35 11.18 6.47
CA THR A 100 10.72 9.76 6.54
C THR A 100 12.10 9.54 5.89
N SER A 101 12.96 8.78 6.57
CA SER A 101 14.30 8.49 6.08
C SER A 101 14.28 7.79 4.72
N PHE A 102 15.11 8.23 3.79
CA PHE A 102 15.30 7.53 2.51
C PHE A 102 15.89 6.12 2.67
N ALA A 103 16.50 5.81 3.83
CA ALA A 103 17.01 4.47 4.15
C ALA A 103 15.96 3.58 4.84
N SER A 104 14.74 4.07 5.03
CA SER A 104 13.69 3.31 5.71
C SER A 104 13.31 2.04 4.95
N ARG A 105 13.25 0.93 5.66
CA ARG A 105 12.66 -0.33 5.20
C ARG A 105 11.21 -0.40 5.70
N THR A 106 10.54 -1.53 5.52
CA THR A 106 9.20 -1.72 6.09
C THR A 106 9.20 -1.44 7.58
N HIS A 107 8.29 -0.60 8.03
CA HIS A 107 8.21 -0.12 9.42
C HIS A 107 6.79 0.24 9.82
N VAL A 108 6.56 0.32 11.12
CA VAL A 108 5.32 0.85 11.69
C VAL A 108 5.47 2.35 11.89
N VAL A 109 4.43 3.09 11.56
CA VAL A 109 4.40 4.56 11.63
C VAL A 109 3.12 5.03 12.30
N PRO A 110 3.16 6.02 13.21
CA PRO A 110 1.96 6.68 13.69
C PRO A 110 1.31 7.45 12.53
N LEU A 111 -0.01 7.33 12.39
CA LEU A 111 -0.76 8.07 11.41
C LEU A 111 -1.05 9.49 11.91
N THR A 112 -0.83 10.48 11.06
CA THR A 112 -1.13 11.87 11.41
C THR A 112 -2.63 12.09 11.57
N GLU A 113 -3.02 13.11 12.35
CA GLU A 113 -4.44 13.50 12.48
C GLU A 113 -5.06 13.83 11.12
N GLU A 114 -4.27 14.44 10.22
CA GLU A 114 -4.73 14.75 8.87
C GLU A 114 -5.01 13.47 8.07
N THR A 115 -4.10 12.49 8.10
CA THR A 115 -4.28 11.19 7.45
C THR A 115 -5.52 10.48 8.00
N ARG A 116 -5.70 10.45 9.32
CA ARG A 116 -6.88 9.85 9.96
C ARG A 116 -8.17 10.58 9.59
N ARG A 117 -8.14 11.91 9.55
CA ARG A 117 -9.31 12.71 9.13
C ARG A 117 -9.70 12.44 7.67
N ILE A 118 -8.72 12.30 6.78
CA ILE A 118 -8.97 11.97 5.36
C ILE A 118 -9.51 10.54 5.21
N ALA A 119 -8.99 9.59 6.01
CA ALA A 119 -9.43 8.20 5.99
C ALA A 119 -10.87 8.01 6.53
N ALA A 120 -11.32 8.93 7.39
CA ALA A 120 -12.68 8.96 7.91
C ALA A 120 -13.66 9.54 6.86
N ASP A 121 -13.83 8.81 5.76
CA ASP A 121 -14.63 9.20 4.60
C ASP A 121 -16.13 8.81 4.71
N GLY A 122 -16.53 8.29 5.87
CA GLY A 122 -17.88 7.80 6.14
C GLY A 122 -18.21 6.44 5.52
N LYS A 123 -17.27 5.80 4.83
CA LYS A 123 -17.45 4.45 4.24
C LYS A 123 -16.88 3.36 5.13
N ASN A 124 -15.57 3.41 5.36
CA ASN A 124 -14.87 2.42 6.17
C ASN A 124 -14.75 2.87 7.64
N PHE A 125 -14.59 4.16 7.86
CA PHE A 125 -14.53 4.78 9.18
C PHE A 125 -15.50 5.97 9.22
N ALA A 126 -16.38 5.99 10.23
CA ALA A 126 -17.36 7.07 10.36
C ALA A 126 -16.72 8.36 10.91
N ARG A 127 -15.69 8.23 11.75
CA ARG A 127 -15.04 9.33 12.45
C ARG A 127 -13.52 9.11 12.48
N PRO A 128 -12.71 10.18 12.62
CA PRO A 128 -11.25 10.06 12.74
C PRO A 128 -10.79 9.17 13.92
N GLU A 129 -11.56 9.14 15.01
CA GLU A 129 -11.26 8.31 16.19
C GLU A 129 -11.41 6.82 15.91
N ASP A 130 -12.21 6.44 14.92
CA ASP A 130 -12.42 5.05 14.50
C ASP A 130 -11.27 4.55 13.61
N VAL A 131 -10.45 5.46 13.06
CA VAL A 131 -9.27 5.12 12.24
C VAL A 131 -8.11 4.67 13.16
N PRO A 132 -7.44 3.56 12.85
CA PRO A 132 -6.26 3.14 13.61
C PRO A 132 -5.21 4.26 13.78
N GLU A 133 -4.53 4.25 14.92
CA GLU A 133 -3.51 5.27 15.24
C GLU A 133 -2.18 5.02 14.52
N ALA A 134 -1.97 3.80 14.01
CA ALA A 134 -0.75 3.41 13.35
C ALA A 134 -1.01 2.60 12.08
N GLY A 135 -0.06 2.61 11.17
CA GLY A 135 0.01 1.76 9.99
C GLY A 135 1.36 1.06 9.89
N ILE A 136 1.42 -0.02 9.13
CA ILE A 136 2.65 -0.66 8.68
C ILE A 136 2.82 -0.37 7.19
N THR A 137 4.01 0.06 6.78
CA THR A 137 4.25 0.53 5.41
C THR A 137 5.59 0.06 4.86
N MET A 138 5.67 -0.23 3.56
CA MET A 138 6.95 -0.29 2.88
C MET A 138 7.68 1.03 3.06
N GLY A 139 8.93 0.98 3.50
CA GLY A 139 9.76 2.18 3.62
C GLY A 139 10.25 2.69 2.26
N VAL A 140 10.78 3.91 2.26
CA VAL A 140 11.24 4.59 1.05
C VAL A 140 12.32 3.78 0.34
N ALA A 141 13.31 3.22 1.07
CA ALA A 141 14.36 2.39 0.46
C ALA A 141 13.78 1.14 -0.21
N THR A 142 12.78 0.48 0.40
CA THR A 142 12.12 -0.70 -0.17
C THR A 142 11.39 -0.33 -1.47
N ILE A 143 10.62 0.77 -1.47
CA ILE A 143 9.92 1.28 -2.65
C ILE A 143 10.91 1.63 -3.76
N MET A 144 11.97 2.38 -3.45
CA MET A 144 12.96 2.86 -4.42
C MET A 144 13.90 1.76 -4.92
N SER A 145 13.92 0.58 -4.30
CA SER A 145 14.64 -0.59 -4.82
C SER A 145 13.94 -1.26 -6.01
N ALA A 146 12.71 -0.87 -6.32
CA ALA A 146 11.97 -1.37 -7.48
C ALA A 146 12.68 -1.02 -8.80
N LYS A 147 12.61 -1.92 -9.79
CA LYS A 147 13.19 -1.65 -11.12
C LYS A 147 12.50 -0.50 -11.84
N ARG A 148 11.21 -0.28 -11.55
CA ARG A 148 10.41 0.83 -12.09
C ARG A 148 9.42 1.33 -11.03
N VAL A 149 9.24 2.64 -10.99
CA VAL A 149 8.24 3.30 -10.15
C VAL A 149 7.31 4.11 -11.06
N LEU A 150 6.01 3.87 -10.93
CA LEU A 150 4.97 4.61 -11.63
C LEU A 150 4.18 5.43 -10.61
N LEU A 151 4.37 6.75 -10.63
CA LEU A 151 3.61 7.67 -9.79
C LEU A 151 2.34 8.09 -10.54
N LEU A 152 1.18 7.84 -9.94
CA LEU A 152 -0.12 8.25 -10.44
C LEU A 152 -0.66 9.39 -9.59
N ALA A 153 -0.88 10.53 -10.21
CA ALA A 153 -1.48 11.69 -9.56
C ALA A 153 -2.55 12.31 -10.45
N SER A 154 -3.72 12.60 -9.88
CA SER A 154 -4.82 13.21 -10.60
C SER A 154 -5.55 14.24 -9.73
N GLY A 155 -6.08 15.26 -10.39
CA GLY A 155 -6.82 16.35 -9.74
C GLY A 155 -5.93 17.49 -9.22
N ALA A 156 -6.52 18.67 -9.15
CA ALA A 156 -5.81 19.91 -8.75
C ALA A 156 -5.23 19.86 -7.32
N SER A 157 -5.81 19.04 -6.43
CA SER A 157 -5.31 18.88 -5.06
C SER A 157 -3.88 18.30 -4.98
N LYS A 158 -3.40 17.65 -6.04
CA LYS A 158 -2.05 17.05 -6.10
C LYS A 158 -1.01 17.99 -6.71
N ALA A 159 -1.41 19.12 -7.29
CA ALA A 159 -0.51 20.02 -8.02
C ALA A 159 0.64 20.54 -7.14
N ARG A 160 0.36 20.94 -5.89
CA ARG A 160 1.37 21.43 -4.96
C ARG A 160 2.40 20.36 -4.59
N ALA A 161 1.95 19.14 -4.30
CA ALA A 161 2.83 18.03 -3.95
C ALA A 161 3.74 17.65 -5.13
N LEU A 162 3.19 17.60 -6.35
CA LEU A 162 3.97 17.35 -7.56
C LEU A 162 5.00 18.45 -7.86
N ALA A 163 4.62 19.72 -7.71
CA ALA A 163 5.54 20.82 -7.91
C ALA A 163 6.70 20.87 -6.89
N ALA A 164 6.49 20.31 -5.69
CA ALA A 164 7.53 20.22 -4.67
C ALA A 164 8.44 18.98 -4.83
N ALA A 165 8.00 17.99 -5.61
CA ALA A 165 8.74 16.74 -5.84
C ALA A 165 9.64 16.79 -7.11
N GLY A 166 9.50 17.81 -7.96
CA GLY A 166 10.29 18.05 -9.16
C GLY A 166 11.18 19.26 -9.03
#